data_559d3d56fd16c9708586df9ded9ab955
#
_entry.id   559d3d56fd16c9708586df9ded9ab955
#
_cell.length_a   1.000
_cell.length_b   1.000
_cell.length_c   1.000
_cell.angle_alpha   90.00
_cell.angle_beta   90.00
_cell.angle_gamma   90.00
#
_symmetry.space_group_name_H-M   'P 1'
#
loop_
_entity.id
_entity.type
_entity.pdbx_description
1 polymer ?
#
loop_
_entity_poly.entity_id
_entity_poly.type
_entity_poly.pdbx_seq_one_letter_code
_entity_poly.pdbx_strand_id
1 'polypeptide(L)'
;MKTKRIHQRIPQRIPRIIHQIWLGDNRPKEWMNSFKLIYSDYEYKVWDETNIPALWNQDLFEREEKGCAKADILRYEILYRYGGVYFDSDMIALKKIPDEFLDNEFWSAYENEVYVPGLVNNAVIGCVPNIL
;
A
#
# COMPACT_ATOMS: atom_id res chain seq x y z
N MET A 1 -46.21 -0.88 4.92
CA MET A 1 -45.06 -1.59 4.39
C MET A 1 -43.86 -0.66 4.41
N LYS A 2 -42.91 -0.88 5.29
CA LYS A 2 -41.67 -0.12 5.28
C LYS A 2 -40.76 -0.74 4.22
N THR A 3 -40.60 -0.05 3.10
CA THR A 3 -39.59 -0.40 2.08
C THR A 3 -38.21 -0.26 2.72
N LYS A 4 -37.54 -1.38 2.97
CA LYS A 4 -36.13 -1.35 3.30
C LYS A 4 -35.39 -0.76 2.10
N ARG A 5 -34.90 0.47 2.20
CA ARG A 5 -33.92 1.00 1.25
C ARG A 5 -32.68 0.13 1.39
N ILE A 6 -32.47 -0.76 0.43
CA ILE A 6 -31.20 -1.41 0.26
C ILE A 6 -30.24 -0.29 -0.16
N HIS A 7 -29.41 0.17 0.77
CA HIS A 7 -28.29 1.02 0.41
C HIS A 7 -27.34 0.15 -0.41
N GLN A 8 -27.48 0.20 -1.72
CA GLN A 8 -26.42 -0.29 -2.59
C GLN A 8 -25.20 0.56 -2.28
N ARG A 9 -24.20 -0.06 -1.62
CA ARG A 9 -22.86 0.52 -1.55
C ARG A 9 -22.41 0.74 -2.99
N ILE A 10 -22.20 2.01 -3.38
CA ILE A 10 -21.46 2.30 -4.59
C ILE A 10 -20.09 1.64 -4.39
N PRO A 11 -19.66 0.71 -5.28
CA PRO A 11 -18.38 0.08 -5.14
C PRO A 11 -17.30 1.17 -5.13
N GLN A 12 -16.51 1.24 -4.04
CA GLN A 12 -15.35 2.14 -4.01
C GLN A 12 -14.30 1.55 -4.93
N ARG A 13 -13.68 2.40 -5.72
CA ARG A 13 -12.46 2.07 -6.46
C ARG A 13 -11.24 2.36 -5.59
N ILE A 14 -10.19 1.57 -5.77
CA ILE A 14 -8.89 1.84 -5.17
C ILE A 14 -8.37 3.17 -5.72
N PRO A 15 -8.01 4.12 -4.85
CA PRO A 15 -7.46 5.40 -5.30
C PRO A 15 -6.17 5.24 -6.11
N ARG A 16 -5.96 6.10 -7.10
CA ARG A 16 -4.72 6.14 -7.88
C ARG A 16 -3.60 6.81 -7.09
N ILE A 17 -3.16 6.13 -6.04
CA ILE A 17 -2.07 6.58 -5.17
C ILE A 17 -1.07 5.44 -5.06
N ILE A 18 0.20 5.73 -5.32
CA ILE A 18 1.31 4.82 -5.04
C ILE A 18 1.96 5.23 -3.73
N HIS A 19 2.08 4.28 -2.81
CA HIS A 19 2.77 4.46 -1.54
C HIS A 19 4.05 3.65 -1.51
N GLN A 20 5.14 4.28 -1.11
CA GLN A 20 6.38 3.61 -0.75
C GLN A 20 6.91 4.17 0.57
N ILE A 21 7.67 3.38 1.29
CA ILE A 21 8.22 3.73 2.60
C ILE A 21 9.73 3.54 2.56
N TRP A 22 10.47 4.51 3.06
CA TRP A 22 11.89 4.36 3.31
C TRP A 22 12.27 5.07 4.61
N LEU A 23 12.74 4.28 5.57
CA LEU A 23 13.20 4.78 6.87
C LEU A 23 14.72 4.60 6.95
N GLY A 24 15.42 5.68 7.27
CA GLY A 24 16.87 5.70 7.36
C GLY A 24 17.57 6.26 6.12
N ASP A 25 18.85 5.98 6.04
CA ASP A 25 19.73 6.48 4.98
C ASP A 25 19.74 5.58 3.73
N ASN A 26 20.46 6.00 2.70
CA ASN A 26 20.70 5.22 1.48
C ASN A 26 19.41 4.80 0.73
N ARG A 27 18.49 5.74 0.57
CA ARG A 27 17.27 5.53 -0.21
C ARG A 27 17.60 5.01 -1.61
N PRO A 28 16.94 3.92 -2.08
CA PRO A 28 17.14 3.40 -3.44
C PRO A 28 16.43 4.27 -4.47
N LYS A 29 16.95 5.46 -4.72
CA LYS A 29 16.32 6.54 -5.48
C LYS A 29 15.92 6.15 -6.89
N GLU A 30 16.78 5.40 -7.60
CA GLU A 30 16.52 4.98 -8.98
C GLU A 30 15.34 4.00 -9.04
N TRP A 31 15.32 3.03 -8.15
CA TRP A 31 14.23 2.05 -8.07
C TRP A 31 12.92 2.71 -7.68
N MET A 32 12.93 3.54 -6.66
CA MET A 32 11.74 4.28 -6.22
C MET A 32 11.26 5.25 -7.30
N ASN A 33 12.17 5.92 -8.00
CA ASN A 33 11.83 6.84 -9.07
C ASN A 33 11.17 6.16 -10.27
N SER A 34 11.43 4.87 -10.50
CA SER A 34 10.76 4.10 -11.55
C SER A 34 9.24 4.09 -11.37
N PHE A 35 8.75 4.05 -10.13
CA PHE A 35 7.31 4.12 -9.83
C PHE A 35 6.73 5.48 -10.18
N LYS A 36 7.43 6.54 -9.83
CA LYS A 36 7.01 7.91 -10.17
C LYS A 36 6.90 8.13 -11.68
N LEU A 37 7.82 7.56 -12.45
CA LEU A 37 7.83 7.67 -13.91
C LEU A 37 6.76 6.82 -14.57
N ILE A 38 6.67 5.54 -14.20
CA ILE A 38 5.72 4.59 -14.79
C ILE A 38 4.28 4.93 -14.41
N TYR A 39 4.05 5.32 -13.16
CA TYR A 39 2.74 5.70 -12.63
C TYR A 39 2.52 7.22 -12.68
N SER A 40 2.85 7.86 -13.80
CA SER A 40 2.76 9.32 -13.94
C SER A 40 1.35 9.90 -13.78
N ASP A 41 0.32 9.08 -13.95
CA ASP A 41 -1.09 9.41 -13.76
C ASP A 41 -1.61 9.09 -12.34
N TYR A 42 -0.73 8.63 -11.45
CA TYR A 42 -1.02 8.38 -10.03
C TYR A 42 -0.38 9.46 -9.18
N GLU A 43 -0.97 9.73 -8.01
CA GLU A 43 -0.29 10.44 -6.95
C GLU A 43 0.79 9.54 -6.38
N TYR A 44 2.02 10.03 -6.25
CA TYR A 44 3.14 9.28 -5.71
C TYR A 44 3.54 9.82 -4.34
N LYS A 45 3.41 8.98 -3.31
CA LYS A 45 3.73 9.33 -1.92
C LYS A 45 4.85 8.47 -1.39
N VAL A 46 5.92 9.13 -0.94
CA VAL A 46 7.01 8.49 -0.20
C VAL A 46 6.90 8.89 1.26
N TRP A 47 6.87 7.91 2.12
CA TRP A 47 6.80 8.09 3.56
C TRP A 47 8.17 7.86 4.19
N ASP A 48 8.62 8.80 4.97
CA ASP A 48 9.88 8.77 5.70
C ASP A 48 9.69 9.41 7.08
N GLU A 49 10.78 9.56 7.84
CA GLU A 49 10.73 10.11 9.19
C GLU A 49 10.16 11.53 9.27
N THR A 50 10.13 12.25 8.15
CA THR A 50 9.71 13.67 8.13
C THR A 50 8.20 13.86 7.98
N ASN A 51 7.46 12.84 7.51
CA ASN A 51 6.06 13.00 7.12
C ASN A 51 5.11 11.91 7.65
N ILE A 52 5.59 11.04 8.53
CA ILE A 52 4.76 9.99 9.14
C ILE A 52 3.67 10.62 10.01
N PRO A 53 2.38 10.28 9.78
CA PRO A 53 1.30 10.78 10.63
C PRO A 53 1.30 10.11 12.00
N ALA A 54 0.54 10.63 12.94
CA ALA A 54 0.29 9.94 14.21
C ALA A 54 -0.39 8.60 13.96
N LEU A 55 0.15 7.52 14.53
CA LEU A 55 -0.29 6.16 14.28
C LEU A 55 -1.17 5.64 15.41
N TRP A 56 -2.13 4.76 15.10
CA TRP A 56 -2.87 4.02 16.14
C TRP A 56 -1.95 3.11 16.94
N ASN A 57 -0.97 2.50 16.28
CA ASN A 57 0.04 1.64 16.89
C ASN A 57 1.36 2.38 17.12
N GLN A 58 1.28 3.65 17.52
CA GLN A 58 2.46 4.51 17.72
C GLN A 58 3.49 3.88 18.66
N ASP A 59 3.06 3.33 19.81
CA ASP A 59 3.95 2.70 20.78
C ASP A 59 4.69 1.49 20.19
N LEU A 60 4.00 0.67 19.42
CA LEU A 60 4.60 -0.48 18.77
C LEU A 60 5.62 -0.04 17.72
N PHE A 61 5.28 0.98 16.95
CA PHE A 61 6.17 1.56 15.95
C PHE A 61 7.45 2.13 16.57
N GLU A 62 7.32 2.84 17.68
CA GLU A 62 8.47 3.45 18.38
C GLU A 62 9.38 2.40 19.06
N ARG A 63 8.81 1.30 19.55
CA ARG A 63 9.57 0.21 20.16
C ARG A 63 10.34 -0.63 19.15
N GLU A 64 9.91 -0.64 17.91
CA GLU A 64 10.55 -1.45 16.88
C GLU A 64 11.87 -0.82 16.45
N GLU A 65 12.94 -1.59 16.50
CA GLU A 65 14.29 -1.11 16.17
C GLU A 65 14.60 -1.25 14.67
N LYS A 66 14.02 -2.25 14.02
CA LYS A 66 14.30 -2.53 12.61
C LYS A 66 13.41 -1.71 11.69
N GLY A 67 14.01 -1.00 10.75
CA GLY A 67 13.30 -0.19 9.77
C GLY A 67 12.29 -0.98 8.93
N CYS A 68 12.60 -2.24 8.56
CA CYS A 68 11.68 -3.10 7.83
C CYS A 68 10.44 -3.45 8.64
N ALA A 69 10.57 -3.71 9.94
CA ALA A 69 9.44 -3.99 10.83
C ALA A 69 8.61 -2.73 11.09
N LYS A 70 9.24 -1.57 11.20
CA LYS A 70 8.53 -0.29 11.25
C LYS A 70 7.72 -0.04 9.97
N ALA A 71 8.31 -0.33 8.82
CA ALA A 71 7.62 -0.20 7.53
C ALA A 71 6.41 -1.13 7.42
N ASP A 72 6.49 -2.35 7.97
CA ASP A 72 5.34 -3.28 8.01
C ASP A 72 4.15 -2.70 8.78
N ILE A 73 4.40 -2.06 9.91
CA ILE A 73 3.35 -1.39 10.69
C ILE A 73 2.78 -0.20 9.92
N LEU A 74 3.64 0.63 9.40
CA LEU A 74 3.28 1.88 8.75
C LEU A 74 2.46 1.66 7.48
N ARG A 75 2.79 0.64 6.66
CA ARG A 75 2.05 0.37 5.41
C ARG A 75 0.58 0.09 5.64
N TYR A 76 0.23 -0.68 6.67
CA TYR A 76 -1.15 -0.98 6.98
C TYR A 76 -1.93 0.25 7.44
N GLU A 77 -1.33 1.10 8.25
CA GLU A 77 -1.99 2.33 8.73
C GLU A 77 -2.16 3.36 7.62
N ILE A 78 -1.19 3.49 6.72
CA ILE A 78 -1.28 4.36 5.54
C ILE A 78 -2.40 3.87 4.60
N LEU A 79 -2.41 2.59 4.29
CA LEU A 79 -3.42 2.01 3.41
C LEU A 79 -4.82 2.09 4.01
N TYR A 80 -4.95 1.89 5.31
CA TYR A 80 -6.23 2.06 5.99
C TYR A 80 -6.76 3.49 5.87
N ARG A 81 -5.90 4.49 6.01
CA ARG A 81 -6.29 5.91 5.95
C ARG A 81 -6.60 6.39 4.55
N TYR A 82 -5.72 6.09 3.61
CA TYR A 82 -5.75 6.70 2.29
C TYR A 82 -6.22 5.76 1.19
N GLY A 83 -6.12 4.46 1.39
CA GLY A 83 -6.24 3.51 0.29
C GLY A 83 -5.12 3.73 -0.73
N GLY A 84 -5.19 3.01 -1.82
CA GLY A 84 -4.20 3.07 -2.89
C GLY A 84 -3.42 1.77 -3.02
N VAL A 85 -2.24 1.87 -3.61
CA VAL A 85 -1.37 0.72 -3.86
C VAL A 85 -0.03 0.94 -3.20
N TYR A 86 0.34 0.00 -2.34
CA TYR A 86 1.66 -0.03 -1.70
C TYR A 86 2.58 -0.99 -2.46
N PHE A 87 3.81 -0.54 -2.68
CA PHE A 87 4.91 -1.36 -3.17
C PHE A 87 6.12 -1.21 -2.25
N ASP A 88 6.80 -2.31 -1.95
CA ASP A 88 8.10 -2.23 -1.29
C ASP A 88 9.09 -1.38 -2.11
N SER A 89 9.97 -0.68 -1.42
CA SER A 89 10.93 0.26 -2.05
C SER A 89 12.13 -0.41 -2.71
N ASP A 90 12.32 -1.71 -2.49
CA ASP A 90 13.35 -2.54 -3.16
C ASP A 90 12.85 -3.18 -4.46
N MET A 91 11.85 -2.60 -5.08
CA MET A 91 11.25 -3.04 -6.35
C MET A 91 11.46 -2.01 -7.45
N ILE A 92 11.45 -2.46 -8.70
CA ILE A 92 11.50 -1.62 -9.89
C ILE A 92 10.17 -1.76 -10.64
N ALA A 93 9.57 -0.63 -11.00
CA ALA A 93 8.38 -0.63 -11.85
C ALA A 93 8.79 -0.78 -13.31
N LEU A 94 8.23 -1.77 -13.99
CA LEU A 94 8.44 -1.98 -15.43
C LEU A 94 7.25 -1.53 -16.26
N LYS A 95 6.05 -1.74 -15.75
CA LYS A 95 4.78 -1.29 -16.33
C LYS A 95 3.73 -1.14 -15.24
N LYS A 96 2.66 -0.40 -15.54
CA LYS A 96 1.53 -0.25 -14.61
C LYS A 96 0.76 -1.56 -14.46
N ILE A 97 0.18 -1.75 -13.26
CA ILE A 97 -0.86 -2.77 -13.07
C ILE A 97 -2.05 -2.47 -13.98
N PRO A 98 -2.80 -3.49 -14.42
CA PRO A 98 -4.05 -3.27 -15.16
C PRO A 98 -5.04 -2.42 -14.38
N ASP A 99 -5.76 -1.53 -15.05
CA ASP A 99 -6.75 -0.65 -14.41
C ASP A 99 -7.85 -1.43 -13.68
N GLU A 100 -8.18 -2.63 -14.14
CA GLU A 100 -9.18 -3.52 -13.53
C GLU A 100 -8.83 -3.88 -12.08
N PHE A 101 -7.55 -3.85 -11.71
CA PHE A 101 -7.13 -4.11 -10.34
C PHE A 101 -7.69 -3.05 -9.37
N LEU A 102 -7.93 -1.84 -9.85
CA LEU A 102 -8.51 -0.77 -9.05
C LEU A 102 -10.00 -0.95 -8.78
N ASP A 103 -10.67 -1.84 -9.49
CA ASP A 103 -12.10 -2.13 -9.29
C ASP A 103 -12.36 -3.10 -8.14
N ASN A 104 -11.33 -3.65 -7.54
CA ASN A 104 -11.42 -4.51 -6.35
C ASN A 104 -11.38 -3.66 -5.07
N GLU A 105 -11.94 -4.19 -3.98
CA GLU A 105 -11.79 -3.55 -2.67
C GLU A 105 -10.43 -3.82 -2.04
N PHE A 106 -9.88 -4.99 -2.32
CA PHE A 106 -8.57 -5.42 -1.82
C PHE A 106 -7.94 -6.44 -2.77
N TRP A 107 -6.63 -6.35 -2.94
CA TRP A 107 -5.83 -7.38 -3.57
C TRP A 107 -4.39 -7.34 -3.05
N SER A 108 -3.72 -8.48 -3.15
CA SER A 108 -2.30 -8.62 -2.82
C SER A 108 -1.67 -9.69 -3.71
N ALA A 109 -0.39 -9.95 -3.54
CA ALA A 109 0.33 -10.93 -4.34
C ALA A 109 0.68 -12.18 -3.51
N TYR A 110 0.77 -13.32 -4.18
CA TYR A 110 1.33 -14.52 -3.58
C TYR A 110 2.85 -14.42 -3.51
N GLU A 111 3.45 -15.04 -2.49
CA GLU A 111 4.89 -15.03 -2.28
C GLU A 111 5.62 -15.85 -3.34
N ASN A 112 5.42 -17.14 -3.32
CA ASN A 112 6.02 -18.05 -4.27
C ASN A 112 5.17 -19.33 -4.35
N GLU A 113 4.46 -19.49 -5.44
CA GLU A 113 3.53 -20.59 -5.65
C GLU A 113 4.20 -21.96 -5.75
N VAL A 114 5.50 -22.00 -6.05
CA VAL A 114 6.25 -23.26 -6.17
C VAL A 114 6.72 -23.76 -4.81
N TYR A 115 7.32 -22.88 -4.01
CA TYR A 115 7.93 -23.26 -2.73
C TYR A 115 7.00 -23.11 -1.53
N VAL A 116 6.12 -22.12 -1.56
CA VAL A 116 5.18 -21.80 -0.47
C VAL A 116 3.80 -21.49 -1.03
N PRO A 117 3.12 -22.52 -1.61
CA PRO A 117 1.81 -22.30 -2.23
C PRO A 117 0.80 -21.69 -1.25
N GLY A 118 0.05 -20.68 -1.71
CA GLY A 118 -1.00 -20.04 -0.93
C GLY A 118 -0.51 -19.00 0.08
N LEU A 119 0.81 -18.77 0.23
CA LEU A 119 1.33 -17.72 1.09
C LEU A 119 1.20 -16.36 0.41
N VAL A 120 0.46 -15.45 1.05
CA VAL A 120 0.29 -14.07 0.60
C VAL A 120 1.39 -13.21 1.20
N ASN A 121 2.06 -12.41 0.37
CA ASN A 121 3.05 -11.45 0.86
C ASN A 121 2.41 -10.07 1.09
N ASN A 122 3.15 -9.21 1.80
CA ASN A 122 2.75 -7.83 2.06
C ASN A 122 3.62 -6.79 1.32
N ALA A 123 4.40 -7.25 0.35
CA ALA A 123 5.26 -6.38 -0.45
C ALA A 123 4.47 -5.54 -1.46
N VAL A 124 3.31 -6.04 -1.89
CA VAL A 124 2.39 -5.35 -2.80
C VAL A 124 0.96 -5.51 -2.30
N ILE A 125 0.30 -4.40 -2.04
CA ILE A 125 -1.07 -4.38 -1.53
C ILE A 125 -1.84 -3.26 -2.22
N GLY A 126 -3.01 -3.58 -2.76
CA GLY A 126 -3.97 -2.58 -3.23
C GLY A 126 -5.26 -2.67 -2.43
N CYS A 127 -5.79 -1.55 -1.98
CA CYS A 127 -7.05 -1.53 -1.26
C CYS A 127 -7.74 -0.18 -1.28
N VAL A 128 -9.05 -0.20 -1.04
CA VAL A 128 -9.82 0.99 -0.71
C VAL A 128 -9.54 1.42 0.73
N PRO A 129 -9.76 2.71 1.09
CA PRO A 129 -9.59 3.14 2.49
C PRO A 129 -10.52 2.39 3.44
N ASN A 130 -10.11 2.27 4.69
CA ASN A 130 -10.89 1.71 5.80
C ASN A 130 -11.23 0.22 5.69
N ILE A 131 -10.54 -0.56 4.88
CA ILE A 131 -10.84 -1.98 4.71
C ILE A 131 -9.89 -2.93 5.47
N LEU A 132 -8.68 -2.48 5.77
CA LEU A 132 -7.69 -3.30 6.48
C LEU A 132 -7.92 -3.34 7.99
#